data_209e04267434a8f298eefd00533cbfd9
#
_entry.id   209e04267434a8f298eefd00533cbfd9
#
_cell.length_a   1.000
_cell.length_b   1.000
_cell.length_c   1.000
_cell.angle_alpha   90.00
_cell.angle_beta   90.00
_cell.angle_gamma   90.00
#
_symmetry.space_group_name_H-M   'P 1'
#
loop_
_entity.id
_entity.type
_entity.pdbx_description
1 polymer ?
#
loop_
_entity_poly.entity_id
_entity_poly.type
_entity_poly.pdbx_seq_one_letter_code
_entity_poly.pdbx_strand_id
1 'polypeptide(L)'
;MSLCLVKPFIHPSFHEVLKHMSFGDRLSFLAVHTIDKLNLWHRLPVLLGLLYLQARRTLHEKYNLIMVGERDNTPFNPDQYPYRTSNGEYNNPESVKEGSQLTFFGRNMPPMDQKDELMSPDPVMVAAKFLARRTFKDTGKQFNVIAASWIQFMIHDWIDHLEDTQQVELVAPPEIASECPLKSFKFFKTKEVPTNAQGIKSGHLNIRTPWWDASAIYGSDSNKSSKVRSFVDGKLKIGDNNLLRHMHNGIALSGDIRNSWAGVSVLQALFVKEHNAVCDALKSEYPKLTDDELYHYARLVTSAVIAKIHTIDWTVELLKTDTMNAGMHANWYGLLGKRFKSIFGHVGGTALGGLVGLDKPNNHGVPYSLTEDFTSVYRMHSLLPDTLTLRNINANPGPNKSPAILEDIKMEELIGIKGEESLASIGFERQLVSMGHQASGALELWNYPLFFRDLVAQNVDGTPRPDHVDLAALEVYRDRERNVPRYNQFRRGMLMIPISKWEDLTDDKEAIETLREVYGDDVEKLDLIVGLMAEKKIKGFAISETAFFIFIIMASRRLEADRFFTSYFNEKTYTKKGFAWVNNTESLRDVITRHFPEITTKWLNSTSAFSVWDSPPNSFNFIPLLLRIP
;
A
#
# COMPACT_ATOMS: atom_id res chain seq x y z
N MET A 1 -31.83 -15.34 -20.69
CA MET A 1 -32.70 -14.84 -19.60
C MET A 1 -32.96 -13.37 -19.90
N SER A 2 -34.22 -12.99 -20.13
CA SER A 2 -34.57 -11.64 -20.52
C SER A 2 -34.24 -10.67 -19.38
N LEU A 3 -33.61 -9.53 -19.68
CA LEU A 3 -33.32 -8.44 -18.70
C LEU A 3 -34.55 -8.04 -17.86
N CYS A 4 -35.75 -8.22 -18.38
CA CYS A 4 -37.00 -7.89 -17.67
C CYS A 4 -37.28 -8.76 -16.45
N LEU A 5 -36.83 -10.04 -16.41
CA LEU A 5 -37.07 -10.93 -15.28
C LEU A 5 -36.09 -10.74 -14.12
N VAL A 6 -34.96 -10.10 -14.37
CA VAL A 6 -33.86 -9.94 -13.39
C VAL A 6 -33.81 -8.54 -12.78
N LYS A 7 -34.42 -7.52 -13.44
CA LYS A 7 -34.45 -6.13 -12.98
C LYS A 7 -34.84 -5.91 -11.51
N PRO A 8 -35.86 -6.59 -10.95
CA PRO A 8 -36.24 -6.39 -9.55
C PRO A 8 -35.19 -6.91 -8.54
N PHE A 9 -34.27 -7.77 -8.98
CA PHE A 9 -33.21 -8.31 -8.11
C PHE A 9 -31.91 -7.50 -8.12
N ILE A 10 -31.76 -6.57 -9.09
CA ILE A 10 -30.54 -5.79 -9.28
C ILE A 10 -30.77 -4.36 -8.82
N HIS A 11 -29.78 -3.80 -8.11
CA HIS A 11 -29.84 -2.38 -7.75
C HIS A 11 -29.92 -1.50 -9.02
N PRO A 12 -30.79 -0.48 -9.07
CA PRO A 12 -31.02 0.34 -10.27
C PRO A 12 -29.75 0.95 -10.87
N SER A 13 -28.77 1.30 -10.05
CA SER A 13 -27.48 1.87 -10.48
C SER A 13 -26.71 0.99 -11.47
N PHE A 14 -26.97 -0.30 -11.55
CA PHE A 14 -26.24 -1.22 -12.42
C PHE A 14 -26.96 -1.58 -13.72
N HIS A 15 -28.16 -1.07 -13.94
CA HIS A 15 -28.94 -1.40 -15.15
C HIS A 15 -28.20 -1.00 -16.44
N GLU A 16 -27.51 0.15 -16.45
CA GLU A 16 -26.75 0.60 -17.61
C GLU A 16 -25.47 -0.24 -17.81
N VAL A 17 -24.71 -0.48 -16.75
CA VAL A 17 -23.47 -1.26 -16.80
C VAL A 17 -23.75 -2.68 -17.35
N LEU A 18 -24.85 -3.29 -16.92
CA LEU A 18 -25.26 -4.62 -17.39
C LEU A 18 -25.55 -4.67 -18.89
N LYS A 19 -25.97 -3.57 -19.53
CA LYS A 19 -26.21 -3.57 -20.98
C LYS A 19 -24.92 -3.82 -21.76
N HIS A 20 -23.78 -3.37 -21.23
CA HIS A 20 -22.47 -3.49 -21.85
C HIS A 20 -21.72 -4.78 -21.48
N MET A 21 -22.25 -5.56 -20.54
CA MET A 21 -21.64 -6.83 -20.13
C MET A 21 -21.98 -7.97 -21.10
N SER A 22 -21.03 -8.89 -21.30
CA SER A 22 -21.29 -10.16 -21.98
C SER A 22 -22.31 -11.00 -21.19
N PHE A 23 -22.93 -12.01 -21.82
CA PHE A 23 -23.88 -12.89 -21.13
C PHE A 23 -23.24 -13.61 -19.91
N GLY A 24 -22.00 -14.12 -20.08
CA GLY A 24 -21.28 -14.78 -18.98
C GLY A 24 -20.96 -13.82 -17.84
N ASP A 25 -20.54 -12.58 -18.15
CA ASP A 25 -20.24 -11.57 -17.14
C ASP A 25 -21.50 -11.12 -16.39
N ARG A 26 -22.66 -11.04 -17.07
CA ARG A 26 -23.96 -10.79 -16.41
C ARG A 26 -24.33 -11.86 -15.40
N LEU A 27 -24.11 -13.13 -15.74
CA LEU A 27 -24.36 -14.24 -14.80
C LEU A 27 -23.40 -14.17 -13.60
N SER A 28 -22.12 -13.92 -13.86
CA SER A 28 -21.11 -13.75 -12.80
C SER A 28 -21.46 -12.56 -11.90
N PHE A 29 -21.82 -11.41 -12.50
CA PHE A 29 -22.26 -10.23 -11.74
C PHE A 29 -23.50 -10.51 -10.89
N LEU A 30 -24.51 -11.22 -11.43
CA LEU A 30 -25.72 -11.57 -10.68
C LEU A 30 -25.40 -12.45 -9.46
N ALA A 31 -24.51 -13.43 -9.62
CA ALA A 31 -24.09 -14.28 -8.52
C ALA A 31 -23.37 -13.47 -7.43
N VAL A 32 -22.37 -12.65 -7.83
CA VAL A 32 -21.63 -11.75 -6.93
C VAL A 32 -22.58 -10.80 -6.23
N HIS A 33 -23.44 -10.09 -6.97
CA HIS A 33 -24.38 -9.11 -6.43
C HIS A 33 -25.41 -9.72 -5.45
N THR A 34 -25.82 -10.96 -5.68
CA THR A 34 -26.71 -11.66 -4.74
C THR A 34 -26.01 -11.97 -3.42
N ILE A 35 -24.76 -12.42 -3.49
CA ILE A 35 -23.93 -12.68 -2.30
C ILE A 35 -23.69 -11.37 -1.52
N ASP A 36 -23.43 -10.26 -2.24
CA ASP A 36 -23.23 -8.92 -1.64
C ASP A 36 -24.49 -8.43 -0.91
N LYS A 37 -25.67 -8.56 -1.55
CA LYS A 37 -26.95 -8.21 -0.90
C LYS A 37 -27.22 -8.95 0.41
N LEU A 38 -26.73 -10.18 0.50
CA LEU A 38 -26.88 -11.02 1.68
C LEU A 38 -25.72 -10.84 2.67
N ASN A 39 -24.71 -10.02 2.35
CA ASN A 39 -23.50 -9.81 3.14
C ASN A 39 -22.84 -11.12 3.57
N LEU A 40 -22.67 -12.08 2.63
CA LEU A 40 -22.32 -13.47 2.94
C LEU A 40 -20.88 -13.86 2.58
N TRP A 41 -20.21 -13.18 1.63
CA TRP A 41 -18.97 -13.70 1.06
C TRP A 41 -17.88 -14.02 2.11
N HIS A 42 -17.74 -13.17 3.14
CA HIS A 42 -16.75 -13.30 4.20
C HIS A 42 -17.13 -14.38 5.25
N ARG A 43 -18.35 -14.94 5.16
CA ARG A 43 -18.85 -16.03 6.00
C ARG A 43 -18.92 -17.36 5.26
N LEU A 44 -18.60 -17.37 3.97
CA LEU A 44 -18.55 -18.59 3.18
C LEU A 44 -17.35 -19.46 3.59
N PRO A 45 -17.46 -20.81 3.45
CA PRO A 45 -16.28 -21.67 3.52
C PRO A 45 -15.15 -21.13 2.64
N VAL A 46 -13.91 -21.24 3.09
CA VAL A 46 -12.74 -20.59 2.46
C VAL A 46 -12.69 -20.77 0.95
N LEU A 47 -12.89 -22.00 0.46
CA LEU A 47 -12.88 -22.27 -0.97
C LEU A 47 -14.00 -21.52 -1.74
N LEU A 48 -15.20 -21.43 -1.19
CA LEU A 48 -16.30 -20.67 -1.80
C LEU A 48 -16.05 -19.16 -1.74
N GLY A 49 -15.48 -18.67 -0.64
CA GLY A 49 -15.02 -17.30 -0.53
C GLY A 49 -13.97 -16.95 -1.60
N LEU A 50 -13.01 -17.82 -1.85
CA LEU A 50 -12.01 -17.63 -2.91
C LEU A 50 -12.63 -17.63 -4.31
N LEU A 51 -13.62 -18.50 -4.59
CA LEU A 51 -14.34 -18.50 -5.87
C LEU A 51 -15.13 -17.20 -6.07
N TYR A 52 -15.77 -16.68 -5.02
CA TYR A 52 -16.42 -15.37 -5.07
C TYR A 52 -15.41 -14.26 -5.38
N LEU A 53 -14.28 -14.22 -4.65
CA LEU A 53 -13.24 -13.20 -4.87
C LEU A 53 -12.64 -13.28 -6.28
N GLN A 54 -12.45 -14.49 -6.82
CA GLN A 54 -11.98 -14.68 -8.18
C GLN A 54 -13.00 -14.18 -9.22
N ALA A 55 -14.29 -14.48 -9.03
CA ALA A 55 -15.36 -13.99 -9.92
C ALA A 55 -15.41 -12.46 -9.91
N ARG A 56 -15.31 -11.85 -8.72
CA ARG A 56 -15.28 -10.41 -8.55
C ARG A 56 -14.05 -9.78 -9.18
N ARG A 57 -12.87 -10.35 -8.96
CA ARG A 57 -11.62 -9.91 -9.59
C ARG A 57 -11.74 -9.94 -11.12
N THR A 58 -12.27 -11.00 -11.71
CA THR A 58 -12.45 -11.10 -13.17
C THR A 58 -13.37 -9.99 -13.71
N LEU A 59 -14.41 -9.60 -12.97
CA LEU A 59 -15.25 -8.44 -13.34
C LEU A 59 -14.44 -7.13 -13.27
N HIS A 60 -13.64 -6.94 -12.22
CA HIS A 60 -12.82 -5.73 -12.09
C HIS A 60 -11.72 -5.65 -13.17
N GLU A 61 -11.09 -6.76 -13.55
CA GLU A 61 -10.11 -6.81 -14.65
C GLU A 61 -10.69 -6.32 -15.98
N LYS A 62 -11.98 -6.56 -16.21
CA LYS A 62 -12.67 -6.19 -17.45
C LYS A 62 -13.29 -4.80 -17.42
N TYR A 63 -13.77 -4.34 -16.26
CA TYR A 63 -14.62 -3.14 -16.17
C TYR A 63 -14.03 -2.02 -15.33
N ASN A 64 -12.92 -2.26 -14.63
CA ASN A 64 -12.32 -1.32 -13.69
C ASN A 64 -10.86 -0.99 -14.00
N LEU A 65 -10.50 -0.97 -15.28
CA LEU A 65 -9.18 -0.51 -15.74
C LEU A 65 -9.37 0.49 -16.85
N ILE A 66 -8.95 1.73 -16.62
CA ILE A 66 -9.04 2.81 -17.59
C ILE A 66 -7.66 3.45 -17.75
N MET A 67 -7.18 3.46 -18.99
CA MET A 67 -5.93 4.11 -19.34
C MET A 67 -6.12 5.63 -19.38
N VAL A 68 -5.16 6.34 -18.82
CA VAL A 68 -5.03 7.80 -18.96
C VAL A 68 -3.71 8.07 -19.68
N GLY A 69 -3.76 8.95 -20.69
CA GLY A 69 -2.61 9.21 -21.55
C GLY A 69 -2.56 8.33 -22.79
N GLU A 70 -1.49 8.44 -23.54
CA GLU A 70 -1.26 7.68 -24.77
C GLU A 70 -0.53 6.37 -24.48
N ARG A 71 -0.85 5.32 -25.25
CA ARG A 71 -0.12 4.07 -25.20
C ARG A 71 1.22 4.24 -25.92
N ASP A 72 2.31 3.96 -25.22
CA ASP A 72 3.60 3.75 -25.86
C ASP A 72 3.61 2.34 -26.49
N ASN A 73 3.77 2.29 -27.81
CA ASN A 73 3.83 1.04 -28.60
C ASN A 73 5.24 0.80 -29.13
N THR A 74 6.27 1.23 -28.41
CA THR A 74 7.68 1.04 -28.78
C THR A 74 8.19 -0.27 -28.19
N PRO A 75 8.32 -1.36 -28.98
CA PRO A 75 8.83 -2.63 -28.47
C PRO A 75 10.35 -2.59 -28.31
N PHE A 76 10.86 -3.46 -27.44
CA PHE A 76 12.30 -3.65 -27.26
C PHE A 76 12.66 -5.13 -27.11
N ASN A 77 13.95 -5.46 -27.28
CA ASN A 77 14.46 -6.79 -26.98
C ASN A 77 14.79 -6.91 -25.48
N PRO A 78 14.06 -7.73 -24.69
CA PRO A 78 14.29 -7.86 -23.26
C PRO A 78 15.68 -8.40 -22.87
N ASP A 79 16.35 -9.15 -23.76
CA ASP A 79 17.69 -9.67 -23.49
C ASP A 79 18.76 -8.57 -23.41
N GLN A 80 18.48 -7.40 -23.99
CA GLN A 80 19.34 -6.21 -23.87
C GLN A 80 19.16 -5.48 -22.53
N TYR A 81 18.07 -5.77 -21.81
CA TYR A 81 17.72 -5.16 -20.54
C TYR A 81 17.44 -6.25 -19.49
N PRO A 82 18.46 -7.04 -19.10
CA PRO A 82 18.28 -8.20 -18.21
C PRO A 82 17.89 -7.82 -16.78
N TYR A 83 18.05 -6.53 -16.41
CA TYR A 83 17.79 -6.01 -15.06
C TYR A 83 16.77 -4.88 -15.07
N ARG A 84 16.27 -4.54 -13.89
CA ARG A 84 15.43 -3.35 -13.70
C ARG A 84 16.21 -2.08 -13.92
N THR A 85 15.66 -1.15 -14.69
CA THR A 85 16.18 0.21 -14.81
C THR A 85 15.81 1.04 -13.59
N SER A 86 16.49 2.15 -13.36
CA SER A 86 16.20 3.02 -12.21
C SER A 86 14.89 3.79 -12.36
N ASN A 87 14.48 4.10 -13.59
CA ASN A 87 13.28 4.88 -13.91
C ASN A 87 12.07 4.03 -14.32
N GLY A 88 12.15 2.69 -14.25
CA GLY A 88 11.06 1.76 -14.55
C GLY A 88 10.80 1.47 -16.01
N GLU A 89 11.56 2.05 -16.94
CA GLU A 89 11.49 1.71 -18.38
C GLU A 89 11.92 0.26 -18.63
N TYR A 90 11.56 -0.26 -19.80
CA TYR A 90 11.96 -1.59 -20.29
C TYR A 90 11.44 -2.75 -19.42
N ASN A 91 10.26 -2.62 -18.83
CA ASN A 91 9.61 -3.71 -18.12
C ASN A 91 8.65 -4.49 -19.04
N ASN A 92 7.74 -3.82 -19.75
CA ASN A 92 6.87 -4.49 -20.72
C ASN A 92 7.55 -4.55 -22.09
N PRO A 93 7.82 -5.77 -22.66
CA PRO A 93 8.50 -5.90 -23.96
C PRO A 93 7.80 -5.21 -25.14
N GLU A 94 6.50 -4.94 -25.04
CA GLU A 94 5.72 -4.27 -26.08
C GLU A 94 5.71 -2.74 -25.94
N SER A 95 6.24 -2.22 -24.81
CA SER A 95 6.19 -0.79 -24.48
C SER A 95 7.35 -0.39 -23.57
N VAL A 96 8.29 0.38 -24.09
CA VAL A 96 9.46 0.86 -23.35
C VAL A 96 9.05 1.63 -22.10
N LYS A 97 8.04 2.51 -22.21
CA LYS A 97 7.67 3.48 -21.17
C LYS A 97 6.54 3.02 -20.25
N GLU A 98 5.92 1.86 -20.48
CA GLU A 98 4.85 1.39 -19.61
C GLU A 98 5.34 1.24 -18.16
N GLY A 99 4.67 1.87 -17.23
CA GLY A 99 5.04 1.86 -15.81
C GLY A 99 6.35 2.57 -15.47
N SER A 100 6.88 3.43 -16.34
CA SER A 100 8.04 4.25 -16.04
C SER A 100 7.67 5.50 -15.24
N GLN A 101 8.69 6.14 -14.67
CA GLN A 101 8.60 7.46 -14.06
C GLN A 101 7.97 8.47 -15.03
N LEU A 102 7.16 9.40 -14.52
CA LEU A 102 6.44 10.43 -15.29
C LEU A 102 5.38 9.89 -16.25
N THR A 103 4.87 8.68 -16.02
CA THR A 103 3.65 8.20 -16.67
C THR A 103 2.40 8.64 -15.90
N PHE A 104 1.26 8.65 -16.58
CA PHE A 104 -0.01 9.02 -15.95
C PHE A 104 -0.45 7.99 -14.90
N PHE A 105 -1.06 8.47 -13.82
CA PHE A 105 -1.95 7.63 -13.03
C PHE A 105 -3.14 7.20 -13.91
N GLY A 106 -3.48 5.91 -13.87
CA GLY A 106 -4.68 5.38 -14.48
C GLY A 106 -5.93 5.65 -13.65
N ARG A 107 -7.05 5.02 -14.04
CA ARG A 107 -8.31 5.05 -13.30
C ARG A 107 -8.91 3.65 -13.15
N ASN A 108 -9.67 3.45 -12.07
CA ASN A 108 -10.50 2.25 -11.91
C ASN A 108 -11.97 2.52 -12.29
N MET A 109 -12.34 3.77 -12.38
CA MET A 109 -13.65 4.24 -12.77
C MET A 109 -13.56 5.62 -13.43
N PRO A 110 -14.59 6.06 -14.18
CA PRO A 110 -14.60 7.40 -14.75
C PRO A 110 -14.37 8.47 -13.68
N PRO A 111 -13.54 9.49 -13.96
CA PRO A 111 -13.32 10.59 -13.03
C PRO A 111 -14.63 11.35 -12.78
N MET A 112 -14.82 11.84 -11.56
CA MET A 112 -15.95 12.70 -11.19
C MET A 112 -15.48 14.14 -11.18
N ASP A 113 -15.98 14.97 -12.12
CA ASP A 113 -15.66 16.40 -12.11
C ASP A 113 -16.26 17.07 -10.87
N GLN A 114 -15.41 17.60 -10.02
CA GLN A 114 -15.76 18.24 -8.76
C GLN A 114 -15.23 19.67 -8.66
N LYS A 115 -14.87 20.29 -9.79
CA LYS A 115 -14.24 21.63 -9.80
C LYS A 115 -15.08 22.70 -9.10
N ASP A 116 -16.40 22.61 -9.21
CA ASP A 116 -17.34 23.54 -8.56
C ASP A 116 -17.66 23.14 -7.10
N GLU A 117 -17.22 21.96 -6.66
CA GLU A 117 -17.52 21.38 -5.35
C GLU A 117 -16.28 21.15 -4.48
N LEU A 118 -15.12 21.73 -4.85
CA LEU A 118 -13.87 21.54 -4.09
C LEU A 118 -14.02 21.91 -2.61
N MET A 119 -14.83 22.93 -2.32
CA MET A 119 -15.07 23.45 -0.97
C MET A 119 -16.46 23.08 -0.40
N SER A 120 -17.17 22.11 -0.98
CA SER A 120 -18.53 21.74 -0.54
C SER A 120 -18.66 20.26 -0.20
N PRO A 121 -18.79 19.93 1.12
CA PRO A 121 -18.55 20.79 2.30
C PRO A 121 -17.07 21.18 2.43
N ASP A 122 -16.78 22.21 3.25
CA ASP A 122 -15.41 22.70 3.43
C ASP A 122 -14.45 21.58 3.91
N PRO A 123 -13.26 21.35 3.26
CA PRO A 123 -12.33 20.28 3.63
C PRO A 123 -11.80 20.39 5.06
N VAL A 124 -11.61 21.62 5.59
CA VAL A 124 -11.16 21.83 6.97
C VAL A 124 -12.27 21.46 7.95
N MET A 125 -13.53 21.78 7.61
CA MET A 125 -14.72 21.35 8.38
C MET A 125 -14.81 19.82 8.41
N VAL A 126 -14.68 19.16 7.26
CA VAL A 126 -14.71 17.69 7.17
C VAL A 126 -13.60 17.06 8.03
N ALA A 127 -12.37 17.58 7.94
CA ALA A 127 -11.24 17.09 8.73
C ALA A 127 -11.47 17.27 10.26
N ALA A 128 -11.95 18.42 10.67
CA ALA A 128 -12.24 18.72 12.07
C ALA A 128 -13.37 17.84 12.65
N LYS A 129 -14.47 17.72 11.90
CA LYS A 129 -15.68 17.01 12.37
C LYS A 129 -15.55 15.48 12.33
N PHE A 130 -14.79 14.90 11.40
CA PHE A 130 -14.75 13.44 11.18
C PHE A 130 -13.39 12.80 11.40
N LEU A 131 -12.30 13.50 11.08
CA LEU A 131 -10.98 12.86 11.07
C LEU A 131 -10.18 13.13 12.34
N ALA A 132 -10.15 14.37 12.83
CA ALA A 132 -9.35 14.79 13.98
C ALA A 132 -9.45 13.82 15.16
N ARG A 133 -8.31 13.29 15.61
CA ARG A 133 -8.26 12.34 16.72
C ARG A 133 -8.77 12.98 18.02
N ARG A 134 -9.75 12.34 18.65
CA ARG A 134 -10.26 12.71 19.98
C ARG A 134 -9.55 11.93 21.07
N THR A 135 -9.49 10.61 20.90
CA THR A 135 -8.74 9.68 21.74
C THR A 135 -8.12 8.62 20.84
N PHE A 136 -6.89 8.21 21.15
CA PHE A 136 -6.22 7.17 20.37
C PHE A 136 -6.99 5.84 20.49
N LYS A 137 -7.43 5.32 19.36
CA LYS A 137 -8.03 3.98 19.24
C LYS A 137 -7.03 3.09 18.52
N ASP A 138 -6.62 1.99 19.12
CA ASP A 138 -5.67 1.07 18.54
C ASP A 138 -6.33 -0.15 17.86
N THR A 139 -5.54 -0.90 17.09
CA THR A 139 -5.96 -2.14 16.42
C THR A 139 -5.87 -3.37 17.34
N GLY A 140 -5.63 -3.19 18.64
CA GLY A 140 -5.35 -4.28 19.57
C GLY A 140 -4.04 -4.98 19.25
N LYS A 141 -4.07 -6.30 19.09
CA LYS A 141 -2.87 -7.10 18.79
C LYS A 141 -2.65 -7.35 17.28
N GLN A 142 -3.53 -6.87 16.41
CA GLN A 142 -3.49 -7.18 14.98
C GLN A 142 -2.32 -6.49 14.27
N PHE A 143 -2.19 -5.17 14.41
CA PHE A 143 -1.18 -4.37 13.75
C PHE A 143 -0.33 -3.60 14.76
N ASN A 144 0.99 -3.55 14.51
CA ASN A 144 1.94 -2.74 15.25
C ASN A 144 2.43 -1.53 14.42
N VAL A 145 3.26 -0.67 15.03
CA VAL A 145 3.81 0.52 14.37
C VAL A 145 4.76 0.16 13.21
N ILE A 146 5.38 -1.05 13.20
CA ILE A 146 6.15 -1.51 12.02
C ILE A 146 5.22 -1.69 10.81
N ALA A 147 4.00 -2.21 11.02
CA ALA A 147 3.04 -2.36 9.94
C ALA A 147 2.57 -1.01 9.38
N ALA A 148 2.41 0.01 10.24
CA ALA A 148 2.13 1.38 9.82
C ALA A 148 3.29 2.01 9.04
N SER A 149 4.53 1.77 9.48
CA SER A 149 5.74 2.22 8.77
C SER A 149 5.92 1.51 7.44
N TRP A 150 5.57 0.24 7.37
CA TRP A 150 5.66 -0.57 6.16
C TRP A 150 4.80 -0.02 5.03
N ILE A 151 3.56 0.39 5.30
CA ILE A 151 2.71 0.95 4.24
C ILE A 151 3.27 2.27 3.71
N GLN A 152 3.84 3.12 4.56
CA GLN A 152 4.49 4.34 4.11
C GLN A 152 5.78 4.03 3.33
N PHE A 153 6.60 3.08 3.77
CA PHE A 153 7.76 2.59 3.03
C PHE A 153 7.36 2.12 1.62
N MET A 154 6.20 1.46 1.46
CA MET A 154 5.69 1.05 0.16
C MET A 154 5.16 2.23 -0.67
N ILE A 155 4.50 3.22 -0.06
CA ILE A 155 4.05 4.43 -0.78
C ILE A 155 5.23 5.21 -1.33
N HIS A 156 6.32 5.32 -0.58
CA HIS A 156 7.57 5.95 -1.04
C HIS A 156 8.20 5.24 -2.26
N ASP A 157 7.89 3.96 -2.45
CA ASP A 157 8.30 3.20 -3.64
C ASP A 157 7.47 3.56 -4.88
N TRP A 158 6.16 3.85 -4.72
CA TRP A 158 5.19 3.78 -5.82
C TRP A 158 4.55 5.08 -6.23
N ILE A 159 4.34 6.00 -5.30
CA ILE A 159 3.40 7.11 -5.45
C ILE A 159 4.07 8.42 -5.11
N ASP A 160 4.08 9.33 -6.07
CA ASP A 160 4.32 10.73 -5.81
C ASP A 160 3.77 11.55 -6.99
N HIS A 161 2.86 12.47 -6.71
CA HIS A 161 2.26 13.30 -7.75
C HIS A 161 3.15 14.47 -8.12
N LEU A 162 3.24 14.77 -9.41
CA LEU A 162 3.90 15.97 -9.88
C LEU A 162 3.14 17.21 -9.37
N GLU A 163 3.83 18.08 -8.64
CA GLU A 163 3.25 19.33 -8.14
C GLU A 163 3.22 20.41 -9.22
N ASP A 164 2.20 21.27 -9.18
CA ASP A 164 2.11 22.51 -9.95
C ASP A 164 2.91 23.62 -9.24
N THR A 165 3.07 24.74 -9.91
CA THR A 165 3.62 25.99 -9.32
C THR A 165 2.54 26.84 -8.67
N GLN A 166 1.25 26.58 -8.95
CA GLN A 166 0.13 27.31 -8.36
C GLN A 166 -0.15 26.81 -6.94
N GLN A 167 -0.19 27.76 -6.00
CA GLN A 167 -0.60 27.50 -4.62
C GLN A 167 -2.11 27.73 -4.42
N VAL A 168 -2.66 26.96 -3.49
CA VAL A 168 -4.00 27.12 -2.93
C VAL A 168 -3.88 27.41 -1.45
N GLU A 169 -4.75 28.25 -0.91
CA GLU A 169 -4.91 28.46 0.52
C GLU A 169 -6.25 27.91 0.98
N LEU A 170 -6.21 27.07 2.02
CA LEU A 170 -7.41 26.66 2.76
C LEU A 170 -7.46 27.46 4.06
N VAL A 171 -8.64 27.98 4.38
CA VAL A 171 -8.91 28.78 5.57
C VAL A 171 -9.95 28.08 6.42
N ALA A 172 -9.69 27.93 7.71
CA ALA A 172 -10.65 27.32 8.62
C ALA A 172 -11.92 28.18 8.72
N PRO A 173 -13.11 27.60 8.51
CA PRO A 173 -14.37 28.29 8.71
C PRO A 173 -14.47 28.90 10.12
N PRO A 174 -15.04 30.11 10.30
CA PRO A 174 -15.08 30.80 11.59
C PRO A 174 -15.67 29.97 12.73
N GLU A 175 -16.65 29.14 12.43
CA GLU A 175 -17.38 28.31 13.40
C GLU A 175 -16.52 27.19 14.03
N ILE A 176 -15.44 26.78 13.36
CA ILE A 176 -14.53 25.73 13.83
C ILE A 176 -13.08 26.21 14.00
N ALA A 177 -12.80 27.48 13.69
CA ALA A 177 -11.43 28.02 13.69
C ALA A 177 -10.72 27.88 15.05
N SER A 178 -11.47 27.86 16.16
CA SER A 178 -10.91 27.60 17.50
C SER A 178 -10.49 26.15 17.74
N GLU A 179 -11.05 25.20 16.97
CA GLU A 179 -10.79 23.77 17.09
C GLU A 179 -9.67 23.31 16.12
N CYS A 180 -9.27 24.16 15.16
CA CYS A 180 -8.27 23.84 14.17
C CYS A 180 -6.87 24.26 14.64
N PRO A 181 -5.85 23.40 14.51
CA PRO A 181 -4.47 23.77 14.84
C PRO A 181 -3.94 24.87 13.93
N LEU A 182 -4.35 24.89 12.67
CA LEU A 182 -4.01 25.93 11.69
C LEU A 182 -5.26 26.71 11.32
N LYS A 183 -5.19 28.04 11.37
CA LYS A 183 -6.26 28.93 10.89
C LYS A 183 -6.34 29.01 9.38
N SER A 184 -5.20 28.91 8.73
CA SER A 184 -5.07 28.76 7.28
C SER A 184 -3.75 28.08 6.95
N PHE A 185 -3.66 27.44 5.78
CA PHE A 185 -2.43 26.89 5.27
C PHE A 185 -2.40 26.87 3.75
N LYS A 186 -1.17 26.90 3.19
CA LYS A 186 -0.92 26.90 1.75
C LYS A 186 -0.26 25.62 1.29
N PHE A 187 -0.58 25.20 0.07
CA PHE A 187 0.04 24.05 -0.58
C PHE A 187 0.01 24.22 -2.10
N PHE A 188 0.90 23.50 -2.79
CA PHE A 188 0.89 23.48 -4.26
C PHE A 188 -0.20 22.54 -4.78
N LYS A 189 -0.89 22.93 -5.86
CA LYS A 189 -1.82 22.04 -6.59
C LYS A 189 -1.11 20.82 -7.13
N THR A 190 -1.86 19.75 -7.39
CA THR A 190 -1.40 18.67 -8.25
C THR A 190 -1.38 19.16 -9.69
N LYS A 191 -0.27 18.92 -10.42
CA LYS A 191 -0.17 19.35 -11.81
C LYS A 191 -1.11 18.55 -12.71
N GLU A 192 -2.07 19.25 -13.28
CA GLU A 192 -2.98 18.70 -14.27
C GLU A 192 -2.31 18.74 -15.65
N VAL A 193 -2.26 17.60 -16.35
CA VAL A 193 -1.65 17.45 -17.67
C VAL A 193 -2.74 17.02 -18.65
N PRO A 194 -2.92 17.74 -19.80
CA PRO A 194 -3.88 17.33 -20.82
C PRO A 194 -3.59 15.92 -21.36
N THR A 195 -4.65 15.20 -21.70
CA THR A 195 -4.55 13.87 -22.29
C THR A 195 -5.53 13.70 -23.46
N ASN A 196 -5.17 12.83 -24.39
CA ASN A 196 -6.01 12.44 -25.52
C ASN A 196 -6.88 11.19 -25.21
N ALA A 197 -6.91 10.72 -23.98
CA ALA A 197 -7.72 9.57 -23.59
C ALA A 197 -9.20 9.83 -23.77
N GLN A 198 -9.93 8.85 -24.31
CA GLN A 198 -11.36 9.00 -24.59
C GLN A 198 -12.17 9.28 -23.30
N GLY A 199 -12.86 10.40 -23.25
CA GLY A 199 -13.69 10.79 -22.12
C GLY A 199 -12.94 11.37 -20.91
N ILE A 200 -11.59 11.50 -20.99
CA ILE A 200 -10.75 12.07 -19.92
C ILE A 200 -9.95 13.22 -20.53
N LYS A 201 -10.20 14.44 -20.09
CA LYS A 201 -9.55 15.65 -20.65
C LYS A 201 -8.12 15.85 -20.14
N SER A 202 -7.86 15.44 -18.91
CA SER A 202 -6.58 15.64 -18.22
C SER A 202 -6.37 14.56 -17.15
N GLY A 203 -5.13 14.39 -16.73
CA GLY A 203 -4.74 13.47 -15.67
C GLY A 203 -3.51 13.99 -14.93
N HIS A 204 -2.95 13.19 -14.03
CA HIS A 204 -1.79 13.54 -13.23
C HIS A 204 -0.65 12.56 -13.47
N LEU A 205 0.58 13.05 -13.38
CA LEU A 205 1.77 12.23 -13.59
C LEU A 205 2.32 11.71 -12.25
N ASN A 206 2.75 10.45 -12.26
CA ASN A 206 3.49 9.85 -11.16
C ASN A 206 5.00 10.09 -11.36
N ILE A 207 5.65 10.77 -10.43
CA ILE A 207 7.10 10.99 -10.48
C ILE A 207 7.92 9.82 -9.90
N ARG A 208 7.25 8.72 -9.53
CA ARG A 208 7.85 7.44 -9.12
C ARG A 208 7.58 6.37 -10.15
N THR A 209 8.25 5.24 -10.00
CA THR A 209 7.93 4.03 -10.75
C THR A 209 6.83 3.26 -10.01
N PRO A 210 5.72 2.87 -10.65
CA PRO A 210 4.68 2.07 -9.99
C PRO A 210 5.04 0.59 -9.82
N TRP A 211 6.23 0.14 -10.29
CA TRP A 211 6.69 -1.24 -10.16
C TRP A 211 7.13 -1.60 -8.74
N TRP A 212 7.16 -2.89 -8.43
CA TRP A 212 7.83 -3.44 -7.27
C TRP A 212 9.36 -3.46 -7.51
N ASP A 213 10.01 -2.32 -7.48
CA ASP A 213 11.43 -2.18 -7.84
C ASP A 213 12.31 -1.68 -6.69
N ALA A 214 11.71 -1.51 -5.51
CA ALA A 214 12.33 -1.04 -4.28
C ALA A 214 12.99 0.35 -4.43
N SER A 215 12.40 1.24 -5.24
CA SER A 215 12.91 2.60 -5.44
C SER A 215 12.93 3.42 -4.13
N ALA A 216 12.18 3.01 -3.10
CA ALA A 216 12.30 3.56 -1.74
C ALA A 216 13.73 3.42 -1.17
N ILE A 217 14.50 2.43 -1.64
CA ILE A 217 15.89 2.20 -1.23
C ILE A 217 16.86 2.73 -2.29
N TYR A 218 16.58 2.45 -3.57
CA TYR A 218 17.52 2.69 -4.67
C TYR A 218 17.33 4.05 -5.36
N GLY A 219 16.18 4.67 -5.20
CA GLY A 219 15.77 5.83 -5.98
C GLY A 219 15.12 5.46 -7.31
N SER A 220 14.38 6.41 -7.87
CA SER A 220 13.64 6.26 -9.13
C SER A 220 14.33 6.91 -10.33
N ASP A 221 15.60 7.27 -10.20
CA ASP A 221 16.44 7.80 -11.27
C ASP A 221 17.92 7.42 -11.06
N SER A 222 18.74 7.56 -12.11
CA SER A 222 20.15 7.18 -12.09
C SER A 222 20.99 7.99 -11.11
N ASN A 223 20.65 9.26 -10.89
CA ASN A 223 21.38 10.14 -9.96
C ASN A 223 21.18 9.67 -8.52
N LYS A 224 19.94 9.39 -8.11
CA LYS A 224 19.64 8.86 -6.79
C LYS A 224 20.26 7.49 -6.59
N SER A 225 20.13 6.59 -7.57
CA SER A 225 20.72 5.25 -7.52
C SER A 225 22.25 5.30 -7.34
N SER A 226 22.94 6.21 -8.02
CA SER A 226 24.41 6.35 -7.88
C SER A 226 24.82 6.85 -6.49
N LYS A 227 24.03 7.73 -5.86
CA LYS A 227 24.33 8.27 -4.52
C LYS A 227 24.32 7.21 -3.43
N VAL A 228 23.40 6.23 -3.52
CA VAL A 228 23.26 5.18 -2.50
C VAL A 228 24.26 4.04 -2.67
N ARG A 229 24.85 3.84 -3.86
CA ARG A 229 25.83 2.77 -4.12
C ARG A 229 27.18 3.07 -3.46
N SER A 230 27.81 2.01 -2.93
CA SER A 230 29.21 2.06 -2.48
C SER A 230 30.22 1.90 -3.62
N PHE A 231 29.78 1.28 -4.74
CA PHE A 231 30.62 0.84 -5.86
C PHE A 231 31.70 -0.18 -5.45
N VAL A 232 31.39 -0.95 -4.43
CA VAL A 232 32.24 -2.06 -3.96
C VAL A 232 31.36 -3.29 -3.76
N ASP A 233 31.60 -4.35 -4.53
CA ASP A 233 30.90 -5.63 -4.50
C ASP A 233 29.36 -5.51 -4.60
N GLY A 234 28.88 -4.54 -5.37
CA GLY A 234 27.46 -4.26 -5.59
C GLY A 234 26.72 -3.61 -4.42
N LYS A 235 27.38 -3.34 -3.32
CA LYS A 235 26.75 -2.94 -2.06
C LYS A 235 26.25 -1.50 -2.03
N LEU A 236 25.30 -1.25 -1.14
CA LEU A 236 24.79 0.06 -0.77
C LEU A 236 25.52 0.60 0.46
N LYS A 237 25.58 1.94 0.56
CA LYS A 237 26.14 2.64 1.72
C LYS A 237 25.25 2.50 2.95
N ILE A 238 25.84 2.10 4.08
CA ILE A 238 25.19 2.04 5.39
C ILE A 238 26.16 2.50 6.47
N GLY A 239 25.64 3.01 7.59
CA GLY A 239 26.45 3.39 8.76
C GLY A 239 26.86 2.18 9.59
N ASP A 240 27.95 2.32 10.37
CA ASP A 240 28.44 1.28 11.26
C ASP A 240 27.47 0.96 12.42
N ASN A 241 26.56 1.91 12.72
CA ASN A 241 25.48 1.76 13.70
C ASN A 241 24.21 1.08 13.14
N ASN A 242 24.29 0.45 11.96
CA ASN A 242 23.15 -0.16 11.25
C ASN A 242 22.08 0.83 10.78
N LEU A 243 22.33 2.13 10.79
CA LEU A 243 21.43 3.17 10.30
C LEU A 243 21.87 3.69 8.92
N LEU A 244 20.98 4.43 8.26
CA LEU A 244 21.27 5.04 6.97
C LEU A 244 22.47 5.99 7.09
N ARG A 245 23.26 6.08 6.02
CA ARG A 245 24.26 7.15 5.87
C ARG A 245 23.56 8.46 5.58
N HIS A 246 24.14 9.55 6.07
CA HIS A 246 23.62 10.91 5.90
C HIS A 246 24.54 11.77 5.03
N MET A 247 23.94 12.73 4.36
CA MET A 247 24.64 13.87 3.75
C MET A 247 25.11 14.83 4.84
N HIS A 248 25.95 15.81 4.46
CA HIS A 248 26.47 16.82 5.39
C HIS A 248 25.40 17.68 6.06
N ASN A 249 24.19 17.76 5.49
CA ASN A 249 23.04 18.49 6.02
C ASN A 249 22.11 17.63 6.92
N GLY A 250 22.53 16.44 7.31
CA GLY A 250 21.75 15.54 8.17
C GLY A 250 20.64 14.73 7.46
N ILE A 251 20.47 14.91 6.15
CA ILE A 251 19.48 14.15 5.36
C ILE A 251 20.05 12.79 4.97
N ALA A 252 19.26 11.73 5.10
CA ALA A 252 19.66 10.38 4.73
C ALA A 252 19.98 10.25 3.24
N LEU A 253 20.91 9.33 2.90
CA LEU A 253 21.24 8.97 1.52
C LEU A 253 20.27 7.93 0.92
N SER A 254 19.15 7.63 1.56
CA SER A 254 18.15 6.69 1.05
C SER A 254 17.62 7.12 -0.33
N GLY A 255 17.09 6.17 -1.08
CA GLY A 255 16.49 6.43 -2.39
C GLY A 255 15.28 7.36 -2.37
N ASP A 256 14.48 7.31 -1.31
CA ASP A 256 13.42 8.27 -1.03
C ASP A 256 13.47 8.79 0.40
N ILE A 257 13.55 10.10 0.51
CA ILE A 257 13.74 10.85 1.76
C ILE A 257 12.66 11.89 1.98
N ARG A 258 11.72 12.05 1.05
CA ARG A 258 10.61 12.99 1.18
C ARG A 258 9.60 12.48 2.21
N ASN A 259 9.17 13.36 3.13
CA ASN A 259 8.24 13.03 4.21
C ASN A 259 8.71 11.84 5.08
N SER A 260 10.04 11.76 5.29
CA SER A 260 10.67 10.69 6.07
C SER A 260 10.42 10.86 7.57
N TRP A 261 10.41 9.73 8.28
CA TRP A 261 10.45 9.67 9.73
C TRP A 261 11.20 8.41 10.18
N ALA A 262 11.64 8.37 11.44
CA ALA A 262 12.50 7.33 12.01
C ALA A 262 12.03 5.89 11.75
N GLY A 263 10.70 5.65 11.72
CA GLY A 263 10.16 4.31 11.46
C GLY A 263 10.33 3.84 10.01
N VAL A 264 10.27 4.74 9.03
CA VAL A 264 10.58 4.42 7.62
C VAL A 264 12.07 4.24 7.45
N SER A 265 12.89 5.10 8.08
CA SER A 265 14.36 5.03 8.00
C SER A 265 14.90 3.70 8.55
N VAL A 266 14.31 3.15 9.62
CA VAL A 266 14.64 1.81 10.14
C VAL A 266 14.38 0.73 9.10
N LEU A 267 13.23 0.77 8.39
CA LEU A 267 12.91 -0.20 7.34
C LEU A 267 13.84 -0.06 6.13
N GLN A 268 14.13 1.17 5.70
CA GLN A 268 15.10 1.41 4.64
C GLN A 268 16.49 0.86 5.01
N ALA A 269 16.96 1.10 6.23
CA ALA A 269 18.23 0.57 6.72
C ALA A 269 18.24 -0.96 6.78
N LEU A 270 17.15 -1.59 7.22
CA LEU A 270 17.01 -3.05 7.24
C LEU A 270 17.15 -3.66 5.84
N PHE A 271 16.50 -3.05 4.83
CA PHE A 271 16.55 -3.57 3.47
C PHE A 271 17.82 -3.17 2.71
N VAL A 272 18.53 -2.12 3.10
CA VAL A 272 19.92 -1.87 2.68
C VAL A 272 20.83 -2.98 3.18
N LYS A 273 20.68 -3.43 4.43
CA LYS A 273 21.42 -4.60 4.95
C LYS A 273 21.05 -5.87 4.22
N GLU A 274 19.77 -6.08 3.93
CA GLU A 274 19.30 -7.24 3.16
C GLU A 274 19.95 -7.29 1.77
N HIS A 275 19.95 -6.16 1.05
CA HIS A 275 20.65 -6.04 -0.23
C HIS A 275 22.13 -6.39 -0.12
N ASN A 276 22.82 -5.85 0.89
CA ASN A 276 24.26 -6.10 1.09
C ASN A 276 24.53 -7.57 1.42
N ALA A 277 23.68 -8.23 2.19
CA ALA A 277 23.80 -9.65 2.48
C ALA A 277 23.56 -10.53 1.23
N VAL A 278 22.63 -10.13 0.36
CA VAL A 278 22.45 -10.79 -0.94
C VAL A 278 23.69 -10.62 -1.81
N CYS A 279 24.32 -9.44 -1.85
CA CYS A 279 25.58 -9.21 -2.56
C CYS A 279 26.68 -10.15 -2.05
N ASP A 280 26.86 -10.28 -0.73
CA ASP A 280 27.85 -11.18 -0.12
C ASP A 280 27.60 -12.63 -0.49
N ALA A 281 26.36 -13.09 -0.43
CA ALA A 281 25.98 -14.44 -0.81
C ALA A 281 26.21 -14.75 -2.29
N LEU A 282 25.91 -13.78 -3.17
CA LEU A 282 26.16 -13.89 -4.61
C LEU A 282 27.64 -13.86 -4.93
N LYS A 283 28.41 -12.98 -4.30
CA LYS A 283 29.87 -12.89 -4.48
C LYS A 283 30.57 -14.18 -4.05
N SER A 284 30.14 -14.78 -2.94
CA SER A 284 30.65 -16.06 -2.46
C SER A 284 30.38 -17.22 -3.42
N GLU A 285 29.19 -17.28 -4.02
CA GLU A 285 28.80 -18.34 -4.94
C GLU A 285 29.34 -18.11 -6.36
N TYR A 286 29.42 -16.84 -6.78
CA TYR A 286 29.82 -16.41 -8.12
C TYR A 286 30.94 -15.37 -8.07
N PRO A 287 32.20 -15.73 -7.74
CA PRO A 287 33.30 -14.79 -7.48
C PRO A 287 33.66 -13.89 -8.67
N LYS A 288 33.25 -14.28 -9.88
CA LYS A 288 33.56 -13.56 -11.13
C LYS A 288 32.57 -12.43 -11.45
N LEU A 289 31.44 -12.33 -10.74
CA LEU A 289 30.48 -11.24 -10.96
C LEU A 289 31.14 -9.89 -10.65
N THR A 290 30.90 -8.95 -11.54
CA THR A 290 31.31 -7.55 -11.41
C THR A 290 30.49 -6.82 -10.33
N ASP A 291 30.94 -5.63 -9.91
CA ASP A 291 30.21 -4.76 -9.00
C ASP A 291 28.80 -4.46 -9.52
N ASP A 292 28.68 -4.12 -10.81
CA ASP A 292 27.38 -3.81 -11.44
C ASP A 292 26.44 -5.02 -11.49
N GLU A 293 26.94 -6.19 -11.87
CA GLU A 293 26.15 -7.42 -11.89
C GLU A 293 25.65 -7.80 -10.49
N LEU A 294 26.52 -7.74 -9.48
CA LEU A 294 26.14 -7.98 -8.07
C LEU A 294 25.04 -7.02 -7.62
N TYR A 295 25.19 -5.72 -7.90
CA TYR A 295 24.18 -4.71 -7.59
C TYR A 295 22.83 -5.01 -8.25
N HIS A 296 22.83 -5.31 -9.53
CA HIS A 296 21.59 -5.56 -10.29
C HIS A 296 20.89 -6.85 -9.86
N TYR A 297 21.62 -7.94 -9.65
CA TYR A 297 21.04 -9.18 -9.11
C TYR A 297 20.51 -8.99 -7.70
N ALA A 298 21.25 -8.33 -6.83
CA ALA A 298 20.81 -8.08 -5.46
C ALA A 298 19.57 -7.16 -5.43
N ARG A 299 19.47 -6.18 -6.34
CA ARG A 299 18.27 -5.36 -6.49
C ARG A 299 17.04 -6.18 -6.91
N LEU A 300 17.18 -7.10 -7.88
CA LEU A 300 16.09 -8.01 -8.26
C LEU A 300 15.61 -8.85 -7.08
N VAL A 301 16.55 -9.45 -6.34
CA VAL A 301 16.25 -10.30 -5.19
C VAL A 301 15.56 -9.50 -4.08
N THR A 302 16.12 -8.35 -3.70
CA THR A 302 15.57 -7.51 -2.62
C THR A 302 14.19 -6.99 -2.97
N SER A 303 13.97 -6.55 -4.21
CA SER A 303 12.64 -6.13 -4.70
C SER A 303 11.62 -7.25 -4.61
N ALA A 304 12.01 -8.48 -4.97
CA ALA A 304 11.14 -9.65 -4.91
C ALA A 304 10.84 -10.08 -3.46
N VAL A 305 11.81 -9.96 -2.56
CA VAL A 305 11.61 -10.21 -1.11
C VAL A 305 10.60 -9.21 -0.54
N ILE A 306 10.73 -7.92 -0.85
CA ILE A 306 9.79 -6.88 -0.40
C ILE A 306 8.37 -7.16 -0.93
N ALA A 307 8.23 -7.43 -2.23
CA ALA A 307 6.94 -7.74 -2.85
C ALA A 307 6.27 -8.98 -2.23
N LYS A 308 7.06 -10.01 -1.94
CA LYS A 308 6.59 -11.24 -1.30
C LYS A 308 6.11 -11.00 0.11
N ILE A 309 6.90 -10.31 0.94
CA ILE A 309 6.53 -9.94 2.32
C ILE A 309 5.24 -9.13 2.32
N HIS A 310 5.12 -8.13 1.44
CA HIS A 310 3.90 -7.35 1.33
C HIS A 310 2.69 -8.23 1.00
N THR A 311 2.84 -9.18 0.08
CA THR A 311 1.75 -10.04 -0.39
C THR A 311 1.31 -11.06 0.66
N ILE A 312 2.26 -11.85 1.22
CA ILE A 312 1.92 -13.04 2.02
C ILE A 312 2.12 -12.88 3.54
N ASP A 313 2.66 -11.73 4.01
CA ASP A 313 2.83 -11.46 5.44
C ASP A 313 2.05 -10.18 5.83
N TRP A 314 2.37 -8.99 5.28
CA TRP A 314 1.71 -7.74 5.65
C TRP A 314 0.21 -7.72 5.29
N THR A 315 -0.15 -8.09 4.05
CA THR A 315 -1.56 -8.06 3.60
C THR A 315 -2.40 -9.09 4.33
N VAL A 316 -1.82 -10.21 4.75
CA VAL A 316 -2.50 -11.23 5.56
C VAL A 316 -2.86 -10.68 6.94
N GLU A 317 -1.97 -9.90 7.56
CA GLU A 317 -2.28 -9.23 8.84
C GLU A 317 -3.28 -8.07 8.68
N LEU A 318 -3.25 -7.33 7.56
CA LEU A 318 -4.24 -6.30 7.24
C LEU A 318 -5.66 -6.87 7.11
N LEU A 319 -5.77 -8.08 6.54
CA LEU A 319 -7.02 -8.76 6.17
C LEU A 319 -7.10 -10.12 6.88
N LYS A 320 -7.02 -10.11 8.20
CA LYS A 320 -6.78 -11.29 9.07
C LYS A 320 -7.97 -12.25 9.11
N THR A 321 -8.22 -12.93 8.01
CA THR A 321 -9.20 -14.02 7.88
C THR A 321 -8.58 -15.24 7.17
N ASP A 322 -9.14 -16.43 7.39
CA ASP A 322 -8.66 -17.65 6.74
C ASP A 322 -8.79 -17.56 5.20
N THR A 323 -9.86 -16.96 4.69
CA THR A 323 -10.05 -16.76 3.24
C THR A 323 -8.96 -15.87 2.65
N MET A 324 -8.62 -14.77 3.31
CA MET A 324 -7.57 -13.87 2.82
C MET A 324 -6.18 -14.47 2.97
N ASN A 325 -5.91 -15.20 4.05
CA ASN A 325 -4.67 -15.95 4.20
C ASN A 325 -4.47 -16.93 3.04
N ALA A 326 -5.50 -17.72 2.71
CA ALA A 326 -5.46 -18.63 1.58
C ALA A 326 -5.29 -17.90 0.24
N GLY A 327 -6.03 -16.80 0.01
CA GLY A 327 -5.98 -16.01 -1.22
C GLY A 327 -4.64 -15.34 -1.45
N MET A 328 -4.05 -14.73 -0.42
CA MET A 328 -2.76 -14.05 -0.54
C MET A 328 -1.62 -15.04 -0.82
N HIS A 329 -1.59 -16.19 -0.14
CA HIS A 329 -0.65 -17.25 -0.46
C HIS A 329 -0.88 -17.84 -1.86
N ALA A 330 -2.15 -17.98 -2.30
CA ALA A 330 -2.46 -18.43 -3.65
C ALA A 330 -2.00 -17.44 -4.73
N ASN A 331 -1.99 -16.13 -4.49
CA ASN A 331 -1.42 -15.15 -5.42
C ASN A 331 0.07 -15.42 -5.70
N TRP A 332 0.83 -15.87 -4.71
CA TRP A 332 2.25 -16.18 -4.90
C TRP A 332 2.50 -17.61 -5.37
N TYR A 333 1.82 -18.58 -4.77
CA TYR A 333 2.12 -20.01 -4.93
C TYR A 333 1.07 -20.80 -5.72
N GLY A 334 -0.12 -20.23 -5.95
CA GLY A 334 -1.30 -20.97 -6.41
C GLY A 334 -2.01 -21.74 -5.29
N LEU A 335 -3.20 -22.25 -5.56
CA LEU A 335 -4.03 -22.98 -4.60
C LEU A 335 -3.38 -24.28 -4.10
N LEU A 336 -2.50 -24.89 -4.89
CA LEU A 336 -1.79 -26.11 -4.52
C LEU A 336 -0.60 -25.87 -3.59
N GLY A 337 -0.21 -24.61 -3.41
CA GLY A 337 0.75 -24.15 -2.42
C GLY A 337 2.22 -24.33 -2.80
N LYS A 338 3.09 -23.86 -1.88
CA LYS A 338 4.55 -23.76 -2.10
C LYS A 338 5.20 -25.09 -2.48
N ARG A 339 4.85 -26.19 -1.78
CA ARG A 339 5.48 -27.51 -2.05
C ARG A 339 5.19 -28.01 -3.45
N PHE A 340 3.95 -27.89 -3.90
CA PHE A 340 3.58 -28.30 -5.25
C PHE A 340 4.34 -27.46 -6.28
N LYS A 341 4.32 -26.14 -6.13
CA LYS A 341 5.01 -25.22 -7.04
C LYS A 341 6.54 -25.45 -7.07
N SER A 342 7.16 -25.80 -5.94
CA SER A 342 8.61 -26.09 -5.90
C SER A 342 9.01 -27.35 -6.63
N ILE A 343 8.10 -28.35 -6.78
CA ILE A 343 8.36 -29.61 -7.46
C ILE A 343 7.99 -29.54 -8.95
N PHE A 344 6.84 -28.95 -9.27
CA PHE A 344 6.25 -28.99 -10.61
C PHE A 344 6.39 -27.66 -11.37
N GLY A 345 6.92 -26.60 -10.73
CA GLY A 345 6.98 -25.27 -11.30
C GLY A 345 5.60 -24.60 -11.38
N HIS A 346 5.48 -23.61 -12.26
CA HIS A 346 4.22 -22.91 -12.51
C HIS A 346 3.34 -23.73 -13.46
N VAL A 347 2.29 -24.35 -12.95
CA VAL A 347 1.35 -25.20 -13.73
C VAL A 347 -0.08 -24.79 -13.45
N GLY A 348 -0.95 -24.86 -14.48
CA GLY A 348 -2.40 -24.66 -14.33
C GLY A 348 -2.83 -23.20 -14.20
N GLY A 349 -2.07 -22.27 -14.75
CA GLY A 349 -2.40 -20.85 -14.80
C GLY A 349 -2.48 -20.18 -13.43
N THR A 350 -3.12 -19.01 -13.37
CA THR A 350 -3.18 -18.17 -12.16
C THR A 350 -3.81 -18.85 -10.95
N ALA A 351 -4.80 -19.72 -11.15
CA ALA A 351 -5.48 -20.38 -10.04
C ALA A 351 -4.60 -21.42 -9.34
N LEU A 352 -3.97 -22.32 -10.09
CA LEU A 352 -3.18 -23.41 -9.52
C LEU A 352 -1.71 -23.04 -9.32
N GLY A 353 -1.14 -22.23 -10.21
CA GLY A 353 0.28 -21.83 -10.19
C GLY A 353 0.55 -20.46 -9.53
N GLY A 354 -0.48 -19.65 -9.31
CA GLY A 354 -0.35 -18.28 -8.79
C GLY A 354 -0.07 -17.23 -9.87
N LEU A 355 0.05 -15.98 -9.45
CA LEU A 355 0.36 -14.84 -10.35
C LEU A 355 1.85 -14.76 -10.66
N VAL A 356 2.68 -15.19 -9.74
CA VAL A 356 4.14 -15.15 -9.87
C VAL A 356 4.62 -16.38 -10.66
N GLY A 357 5.44 -16.15 -11.69
CA GLY A 357 5.97 -17.21 -12.55
C GLY A 357 5.08 -17.54 -13.76
N LEU A 358 4.13 -16.68 -14.13
CA LEU A 358 3.39 -16.77 -15.40
C LEU A 358 4.36 -16.72 -16.59
N ASP A 359 4.01 -17.38 -17.68
CA ASP A 359 4.84 -17.45 -18.90
C ASP A 359 5.03 -16.07 -19.58
N LYS A 360 4.07 -15.16 -19.36
CA LYS A 360 4.13 -13.78 -19.86
C LYS A 360 3.41 -12.82 -18.92
N PRO A 361 3.83 -11.53 -18.91
CA PRO A 361 3.09 -10.49 -18.21
C PRO A 361 1.64 -10.40 -18.72
N ASN A 362 0.72 -10.05 -17.80
CA ASN A 362 -0.68 -9.82 -18.12
C ASN A 362 -1.12 -8.45 -17.58
N ASN A 363 -1.34 -7.50 -18.49
CA ASN A 363 -1.86 -6.17 -18.15
C ASN A 363 -3.36 -6.02 -18.44
N HIS A 364 -4.08 -7.13 -18.74
CA HIS A 364 -5.52 -7.15 -19.07
C HIS A 364 -5.90 -6.20 -20.24
N GLY A 365 -4.97 -5.97 -21.17
CA GLY A 365 -5.19 -5.09 -22.32
C GLY A 365 -5.10 -3.58 -22.04
N VAL A 366 -4.85 -3.20 -20.78
CA VAL A 366 -4.67 -1.80 -20.36
C VAL A 366 -3.25 -1.64 -19.82
N PRO A 367 -2.43 -0.71 -20.34
CA PRO A 367 -1.08 -0.47 -19.87
C PRO A 367 -1.01 -0.34 -18.36
N TYR A 368 0.04 -0.93 -17.77
CA TYR A 368 0.20 -0.93 -16.33
C TYR A 368 0.48 0.48 -15.80
N SER A 369 -0.30 0.90 -14.83
CA SER A 369 -0.12 2.10 -14.02
C SER A 369 -0.80 1.91 -12.66
N LEU A 370 -0.40 2.66 -11.66
CA LEU A 370 -1.27 2.86 -10.49
C LEU A 370 -2.41 3.80 -10.85
N THR A 371 -3.51 3.71 -10.12
CA THR A 371 -4.69 4.54 -10.36
C THR A 371 -4.87 5.60 -9.28
N GLU A 372 -5.45 6.73 -9.61
CA GLU A 372 -5.80 7.76 -8.63
C GLU A 372 -6.73 7.20 -7.54
N ASP A 373 -7.69 6.38 -7.97
CA ASP A 373 -8.68 5.78 -7.09
C ASP A 373 -8.03 4.85 -6.06
N PHE A 374 -7.01 4.10 -6.46
CA PHE A 374 -6.24 3.24 -5.57
C PHE A 374 -5.34 4.03 -4.62
N THR A 375 -4.71 5.14 -5.09
CA THR A 375 -3.85 5.97 -4.23
C THR A 375 -4.63 6.60 -3.10
N SER A 376 -5.88 7.02 -3.33
CA SER A 376 -6.74 7.60 -2.31
C SER A 376 -7.10 6.62 -1.19
N VAL A 377 -7.27 5.34 -1.54
CA VAL A 377 -7.57 4.29 -0.56
C VAL A 377 -6.37 3.92 0.31
N TYR A 378 -5.15 4.17 -0.17
CA TYR A 378 -3.91 3.91 0.59
C TYR A 378 -3.59 4.99 1.64
N ARG A 379 -4.44 5.99 1.84
CA ARG A 379 -4.27 7.01 2.89
C ARG A 379 -4.63 6.44 4.27
N MET A 380 -3.66 5.78 4.88
CA MET A 380 -3.81 5.06 6.14
C MET A 380 -3.12 5.76 7.32
N HIS A 381 -3.09 7.10 7.32
CA HIS A 381 -2.37 7.88 8.32
C HIS A 381 -2.86 7.66 9.76
N SER A 382 -4.13 7.28 9.95
CA SER A 382 -4.68 6.92 11.26
C SER A 382 -3.98 5.71 11.92
N LEU A 383 -3.21 4.91 11.15
CA LEU A 383 -2.38 3.85 11.72
C LEU A 383 -1.27 4.37 12.64
N LEU A 384 -0.80 5.62 12.48
CA LEU A 384 0.26 6.16 13.32
C LEU A 384 -0.28 6.66 14.66
N PRO A 385 0.38 6.31 15.79
CA PRO A 385 0.09 6.89 17.11
C PRO A 385 0.60 8.34 17.19
N ASP A 386 0.29 9.09 18.23
CA ASP A 386 0.84 10.42 18.48
C ASP A 386 2.18 10.37 19.23
N THR A 387 2.48 9.23 19.86
CA THR A 387 3.75 8.98 20.57
C THR A 387 4.28 7.59 20.24
N LEU A 388 5.60 7.43 20.29
CA LEU A 388 6.26 6.12 20.29
C LEU A 388 6.73 5.80 21.71
N THR A 389 6.28 4.68 22.26
CA THR A 389 6.70 4.16 23.57
C THR A 389 8.00 3.41 23.44
N LEU A 390 9.11 4.01 23.88
CA LEU A 390 10.42 3.36 23.90
C LEU A 390 10.50 2.25 24.94
N ARG A 391 11.22 1.19 24.60
CA ARG A 391 11.34 -0.03 25.40
C ARG A 391 12.80 -0.30 25.81
N ASN A 392 12.96 -0.90 27.00
CA ASN A 392 14.26 -1.30 27.51
C ASN A 392 14.70 -2.68 26.96
N ILE A 393 15.53 -2.66 25.91
CA ILE A 393 16.04 -3.88 25.30
C ILE A 393 17.26 -4.49 26.02
N ASN A 394 17.82 -3.79 27.02
CA ASN A 394 18.97 -4.26 27.81
C ASN A 394 18.54 -5.12 28.99
N ALA A 395 17.29 -5.06 29.41
CA ALA A 395 16.75 -5.88 30.48
C ALA A 395 16.39 -7.30 29.99
N ASN A 396 16.10 -8.19 30.94
CA ASN A 396 15.54 -9.50 30.62
C ASN A 396 14.08 -9.34 30.13
N PRO A 397 13.65 -10.20 29.17
CA PRO A 397 12.27 -10.15 28.71
C PRO A 397 11.28 -10.48 29.84
N GLY A 398 10.21 -9.72 29.93
CA GLY A 398 9.06 -10.02 30.76
C GLY A 398 8.18 -11.13 30.15
N PRO A 399 6.98 -11.37 30.69
CA PRO A 399 6.01 -12.30 30.13
C PRO A 399 5.77 -12.02 28.63
N ASN A 400 5.59 -13.08 27.84
CA ASN A 400 5.38 -12.99 26.38
C ASN A 400 6.49 -12.24 25.62
N LYS A 401 7.69 -12.19 26.16
CA LYS A 401 8.85 -11.45 25.64
C LYS A 401 8.64 -9.92 25.60
N SER A 402 7.77 -9.36 26.46
CA SER A 402 7.53 -7.92 26.50
C SER A 402 8.65 -7.18 27.25
N PRO A 403 9.31 -6.19 26.63
CA PRO A 403 10.30 -5.35 27.30
C PRO A 403 9.62 -4.26 28.14
N ALA A 404 10.26 -3.86 29.24
CA ALA A 404 9.76 -2.77 30.08
C ALA A 404 9.71 -1.45 29.32
N ILE A 405 8.73 -0.61 29.64
CA ILE A 405 8.60 0.75 29.09
C ILE A 405 9.67 1.65 29.73
N LEU A 406 10.27 2.51 28.91
CA LEU A 406 11.19 3.56 29.36
C LEU A 406 10.51 4.92 29.38
N GLU A 407 10.06 5.39 28.24
CA GLU A 407 9.50 6.72 28.02
C GLU A 407 8.67 6.78 26.74
N ASP A 408 7.87 7.82 26.59
CA ASP A 408 7.14 8.14 25.37
C ASP A 408 7.82 9.31 24.66
N ILE A 409 8.06 9.14 23.34
CA ILE A 409 8.57 10.19 22.45
C ILE A 409 7.43 10.63 21.53
N LYS A 410 7.23 11.94 21.40
CA LYS A 410 6.23 12.49 20.47
C LYS A 410 6.65 12.20 19.02
N MET A 411 5.67 11.92 18.16
CA MET A 411 5.96 11.62 16.76
C MET A 411 6.60 12.79 16.02
N GLU A 412 6.33 14.04 16.40
CA GLU A 412 7.00 15.23 15.82
C GLU A 412 8.51 15.22 16.00
N GLU A 413 9.01 14.59 17.08
CA GLU A 413 10.45 14.43 17.35
C GLU A 413 11.12 13.36 16.45
N LEU A 414 10.31 12.58 15.73
CA LEU A 414 10.76 11.45 14.90
C LEU A 414 10.65 11.75 13.39
N ILE A 415 10.31 12.99 12.99
CA ILE A 415 10.06 13.38 11.60
C ILE A 415 11.28 14.13 11.03
N GLY A 416 11.61 13.86 9.77
CA GLY A 416 12.63 14.55 9.00
C GLY A 416 14.03 14.45 9.62
N ILE A 417 14.83 15.52 9.51
CA ILE A 417 16.21 15.59 10.05
C ILE A 417 16.24 15.35 11.55
N LYS A 418 15.30 15.95 12.29
CA LYS A 418 15.14 15.74 13.73
C LYS A 418 14.87 14.27 14.07
N GLY A 419 14.08 13.59 13.24
CA GLY A 419 13.82 12.15 13.37
C GLY A 419 15.07 11.30 13.15
N GLU A 420 15.93 11.66 12.21
CA GLU A 420 17.21 10.99 11.99
C GLU A 420 18.18 11.16 13.18
N GLU A 421 18.23 12.35 13.77
CA GLU A 421 19.01 12.63 14.98
C GLU A 421 18.48 11.84 16.20
N SER A 422 17.17 11.83 16.38
CA SER A 422 16.51 11.03 17.43
C SER A 422 16.79 9.54 17.24
N LEU A 423 16.67 9.04 16.02
CA LEU A 423 16.95 7.63 15.69
C LEU A 423 18.42 7.26 15.96
N ALA A 424 19.37 8.16 15.66
CA ALA A 424 20.77 7.95 15.97
C ALA A 424 21.03 7.81 17.48
N SER A 425 20.29 8.56 18.32
CA SER A 425 20.35 8.46 19.78
C SER A 425 19.64 7.20 20.32
N ILE A 426 18.48 6.86 19.78
CA ILE A 426 17.68 5.67 20.19
C ILE A 426 18.41 4.38 19.81
N GLY A 427 18.94 4.34 18.60
CA GLY A 427 19.57 3.17 17.96
C GLY A 427 18.56 2.26 17.27
N PHE A 428 19.04 1.57 16.21
CA PHE A 428 18.25 0.71 15.34
C PHE A 428 17.42 -0.33 16.11
N GLU A 429 18.05 -1.09 16.98
CA GLU A 429 17.42 -2.24 17.66
C GLU A 429 16.31 -1.80 18.62
N ARG A 430 16.57 -0.74 19.42
CA ARG A 430 15.57 -0.20 20.35
C ARG A 430 14.37 0.38 19.60
N GLN A 431 14.61 1.13 18.53
CA GLN A 431 13.55 1.66 17.68
C GLN A 431 12.67 0.54 17.12
N LEU A 432 13.29 -0.50 16.53
CA LEU A 432 12.57 -1.63 15.93
C LEU A 432 11.75 -2.42 16.97
N VAL A 433 12.34 -2.73 18.12
CA VAL A 433 11.65 -3.46 19.21
C VAL A 433 10.50 -2.64 19.78
N SER A 434 10.70 -1.34 19.98
CA SER A 434 9.66 -0.42 20.46
C SER A 434 8.47 -0.38 19.51
N MET A 435 8.72 -0.21 18.22
CA MET A 435 7.68 -0.23 17.17
C MET A 435 6.95 -1.59 17.13
N GLY A 436 7.67 -2.69 17.30
CA GLY A 436 7.10 -4.05 17.30
C GLY A 436 6.13 -4.31 18.46
N HIS A 437 6.36 -3.69 19.61
CA HIS A 437 5.53 -3.88 20.82
C HIS A 437 4.42 -2.84 20.98
N GLN A 438 4.31 -1.88 20.08
CA GLN A 438 3.25 -0.87 20.14
C GLN A 438 2.19 -1.12 19.06
N ALA A 439 0.92 -1.20 19.47
CA ALA A 439 -0.20 -1.29 18.56
C ALA A 439 -0.32 -0.02 17.71
N SER A 440 -0.64 -0.18 16.43
CA SER A 440 -0.99 0.92 15.54
C SER A 440 -2.41 1.42 15.78
N GLY A 441 -2.73 2.63 15.30
CA GLY A 441 -4.07 3.19 15.35
C GLY A 441 -5.05 2.45 14.43
N ALA A 442 -6.33 2.47 14.76
CA ALA A 442 -7.40 1.96 13.93
C ALA A 442 -7.79 2.97 12.82
N LEU A 443 -8.15 2.46 11.65
CA LEU A 443 -8.65 3.28 10.53
C LEU A 443 -10.15 3.57 10.72
N GLU A 444 -10.45 4.47 11.65
CA GLU A 444 -11.80 4.83 12.08
C GLU A 444 -11.97 6.35 12.16
N LEU A 445 -13.22 6.80 12.20
CA LEU A 445 -13.54 8.20 12.47
C LEU A 445 -12.90 8.66 13.79
N TRP A 446 -12.53 9.93 13.85
CA TRP A 446 -11.93 10.60 15.01
C TRP A 446 -10.63 9.97 15.50
N ASN A 447 -9.86 9.37 14.57
CA ASN A 447 -8.59 8.73 14.91
C ASN A 447 -7.40 9.17 14.02
N TYR A 448 -7.55 10.23 13.23
CA TYR A 448 -6.45 10.80 12.44
C TYR A 448 -5.47 11.56 13.36
N PRO A 449 -4.14 11.28 13.31
CA PRO A 449 -3.16 11.82 14.23
C PRO A 449 -3.15 13.35 14.28
N LEU A 450 -3.06 13.92 15.48
CA LEU A 450 -3.10 15.37 15.67
C LEU A 450 -1.90 16.07 15.06
N PHE A 451 -0.70 15.48 15.16
CA PHE A 451 0.52 16.08 14.60
C PHE A 451 0.49 16.21 13.06
N PHE A 452 -0.28 15.40 12.36
CA PHE A 452 -0.49 15.55 10.91
C PHE A 452 -1.41 16.72 10.55
N ARG A 453 -2.13 17.28 11.51
CA ARG A 453 -2.96 18.47 11.28
C ARG A 453 -2.18 19.78 11.43
N ASP A 454 -0.90 19.69 11.80
CA ASP A 454 0.06 20.80 11.88
C ASP A 454 1.45 20.30 11.43
N LEU A 455 1.52 19.76 10.22
CA LEU A 455 2.68 19.06 9.69
C LEU A 455 3.60 20.01 8.91
N VAL A 456 4.90 19.99 9.25
CA VAL A 456 5.95 20.56 8.41
C VAL A 456 6.25 19.61 7.27
N ALA A 457 5.78 19.94 6.06
CA ALA A 457 6.05 19.15 4.86
C ALA A 457 7.53 19.25 4.43
N GLN A 458 8.01 18.25 3.69
CA GLN A 458 9.37 18.23 3.17
C GLN A 458 9.40 18.39 1.64
N ASN A 459 10.45 19.01 1.15
CA ASN A 459 10.77 19.07 -0.28
C ASN A 459 11.24 17.69 -0.79
N VAL A 460 11.32 17.54 -2.11
CA VAL A 460 11.80 16.31 -2.78
C VAL A 460 13.23 15.93 -2.36
N ASP A 461 14.04 16.90 -1.95
CA ASP A 461 15.40 16.70 -1.45
C ASP A 461 15.48 16.44 0.07
N GLY A 462 14.32 16.32 0.75
CA GLY A 462 14.23 16.06 2.19
C GLY A 462 14.35 17.30 3.08
N THR A 463 14.59 18.49 2.52
CA THR A 463 14.62 19.74 3.30
C THR A 463 13.21 20.13 3.76
N PRO A 464 13.04 20.68 4.98
CA PRO A 464 11.74 21.13 5.45
C PRO A 464 11.21 22.31 4.62
N ARG A 465 9.90 22.36 4.38
CA ARG A 465 9.21 23.52 3.84
C ARG A 465 8.91 24.53 4.96
N PRO A 466 8.82 25.83 4.65
CA PRO A 466 8.49 26.83 5.66
C PRO A 466 7.04 26.78 6.12
N ASP A 467 6.15 26.19 5.31
CA ASP A 467 4.72 26.18 5.54
C ASP A 467 4.30 24.89 6.27
N HIS A 468 3.39 25.05 7.24
CA HIS A 468 2.70 23.94 7.87
C HIS A 468 1.42 23.63 7.10
N VAL A 469 0.97 22.37 7.13
CA VAL A 469 -0.26 21.91 6.47
C VAL A 469 -1.11 21.07 7.41
N ASP A 470 -2.43 21.22 7.34
CA ASP A 470 -3.38 20.23 7.88
C ASP A 470 -3.55 19.12 6.83
N LEU A 471 -2.81 18.01 7.03
CA LEU A 471 -2.80 16.91 6.06
C LEU A 471 -4.18 16.24 5.96
N ALA A 472 -4.98 16.21 7.02
CA ALA A 472 -6.32 15.62 6.97
C ALA A 472 -7.25 16.42 6.04
N ALA A 473 -7.25 17.76 6.17
CA ALA A 473 -7.99 18.64 5.28
C ALA A 473 -7.46 18.58 3.83
N LEU A 474 -6.14 18.52 3.69
CA LEU A 474 -5.49 18.39 2.38
C LEU A 474 -5.89 17.10 1.67
N GLU A 475 -6.02 15.98 2.36
CA GLU A 475 -6.45 14.70 1.76
C GLU A 475 -7.88 14.76 1.22
N VAL A 476 -8.80 15.38 1.94
CA VAL A 476 -10.17 15.62 1.46
C VAL A 476 -10.15 16.47 0.20
N TYR A 477 -9.39 17.57 0.23
CA TYR A 477 -9.24 18.47 -0.94
C TYR A 477 -8.63 17.74 -2.14
N ARG A 478 -7.57 16.94 -1.92
CA ARG A 478 -6.84 16.22 -2.98
C ARG A 478 -7.70 15.21 -3.71
N ASP A 479 -8.58 14.50 -3.03
CA ASP A 479 -9.52 13.58 -3.68
C ASP A 479 -10.42 14.32 -4.66
N ARG A 480 -10.96 15.45 -4.25
CA ARG A 480 -11.83 16.29 -5.09
C ARG A 480 -11.04 16.93 -6.24
N GLU A 481 -9.85 17.49 -5.97
CA GLU A 481 -8.96 18.09 -6.97
C GLU A 481 -8.59 17.08 -8.07
N ARG A 482 -8.33 15.82 -7.68
CA ARG A 482 -7.94 14.74 -8.58
C ARG A 482 -9.13 14.01 -9.20
N ASN A 483 -10.33 14.53 -9.03
CA ASN A 483 -11.57 13.95 -9.57
C ASN A 483 -11.79 12.49 -9.13
N VAL A 484 -11.34 12.13 -7.92
CA VAL A 484 -11.64 10.84 -7.30
C VAL A 484 -13.11 10.86 -6.88
N PRO A 485 -13.92 9.86 -7.27
CA PRO A 485 -15.34 9.87 -6.97
C PRO A 485 -15.64 9.91 -5.47
N ARG A 486 -16.73 10.56 -5.10
CA ARG A 486 -17.32 10.51 -3.76
C ARG A 486 -17.66 9.06 -3.40
N TYR A 487 -17.81 8.76 -2.11
CA TYR A 487 -17.95 7.41 -1.59
C TYR A 487 -18.98 6.53 -2.32
N ASN A 488 -20.20 7.03 -2.52
CA ASN A 488 -21.25 6.27 -3.21
C ASN A 488 -20.95 6.05 -4.70
N GLN A 489 -20.42 7.07 -5.37
CA GLN A 489 -19.99 6.96 -6.76
C GLN A 489 -18.82 5.98 -6.90
N PHE A 490 -17.87 5.99 -5.95
CA PHE A 490 -16.77 5.03 -5.88
C PHE A 490 -17.28 3.59 -5.73
N ARG A 491 -18.24 3.34 -4.83
CA ARG A 491 -18.85 2.02 -4.66
C ARG A 491 -19.53 1.54 -5.95
N ARG A 492 -20.31 2.41 -6.63
CA ARG A 492 -20.90 2.05 -7.93
C ARG A 492 -19.84 1.73 -8.97
N GLY A 493 -18.78 2.53 -9.04
CA GLY A 493 -17.64 2.30 -9.91
C GLY A 493 -17.02 0.93 -9.68
N MET A 494 -16.87 0.52 -8.42
CA MET A 494 -16.38 -0.80 -8.04
C MET A 494 -17.46 -1.89 -8.05
N LEU A 495 -18.58 -1.70 -8.72
CA LEU A 495 -19.70 -2.63 -8.83
C LEU A 495 -20.25 -3.09 -7.46
N MET A 496 -20.11 -2.23 -6.44
CA MET A 496 -20.62 -2.42 -5.08
C MET A 496 -21.95 -1.70 -4.88
N ILE A 497 -22.81 -2.25 -4.04
CA ILE A 497 -24.12 -1.64 -3.72
C ILE A 497 -23.86 -0.33 -2.96
N PRO A 498 -24.34 0.83 -3.47
CA PRO A 498 -24.20 2.09 -2.75
C PRO A 498 -25.09 2.11 -1.50
N ILE A 499 -24.76 2.95 -0.53
CA ILE A 499 -25.64 3.22 0.62
C ILE A 499 -26.80 4.12 0.20
N SER A 500 -27.95 3.98 0.84
CA SER A 500 -29.15 4.80 0.61
C SER A 500 -29.46 5.73 1.79
N LYS A 501 -28.91 5.47 2.94
CA LYS A 501 -29.02 6.25 4.18
C LYS A 501 -27.80 6.03 5.06
N TRP A 502 -27.59 6.90 6.03
CA TRP A 502 -26.42 6.83 6.93
C TRP A 502 -26.35 5.54 7.77
N GLU A 503 -27.50 4.97 8.12
CA GLU A 503 -27.59 3.72 8.87
C GLU A 503 -27.09 2.49 8.07
N ASP A 504 -27.01 2.61 6.73
CA ASP A 504 -26.38 1.56 5.90
C ASP A 504 -24.86 1.58 6.06
N LEU A 505 -24.27 2.74 6.39
CA LEU A 505 -22.83 2.94 6.55
C LEU A 505 -22.32 2.50 7.94
N THR A 506 -23.00 2.97 8.99
CA THR A 506 -22.56 2.77 10.37
C THR A 506 -23.75 2.64 11.35
N ASP A 507 -23.53 1.98 12.51
CA ASP A 507 -24.48 1.92 13.62
C ASP A 507 -24.16 2.96 14.70
N ASP A 508 -23.06 3.70 14.56
CA ASP A 508 -22.65 4.74 15.50
C ASP A 508 -23.57 5.96 15.36
N LYS A 509 -24.35 6.22 16.40
CA LYS A 509 -25.35 7.31 16.41
C LYS A 509 -24.71 8.69 16.32
N GLU A 510 -23.59 8.90 17.01
CA GLU A 510 -22.84 10.16 16.96
C GLU A 510 -22.30 10.41 15.54
N ALA A 511 -21.77 9.37 14.90
CA ALA A 511 -21.32 9.45 13.51
C ALA A 511 -22.49 9.80 12.57
N ILE A 512 -23.67 9.18 12.74
CA ILE A 512 -24.86 9.45 11.93
C ILE A 512 -25.34 10.91 12.11
N GLU A 513 -25.36 11.42 13.34
CA GLU A 513 -25.75 12.80 13.65
C GLU A 513 -24.75 13.78 13.02
N THR A 514 -23.46 13.55 13.15
CA THR A 514 -22.40 14.37 12.52
C THR A 514 -22.47 14.33 10.99
N LEU A 515 -22.76 13.16 10.41
CA LEU A 515 -22.94 13.02 8.96
C LEU A 515 -24.13 13.88 8.46
N ARG A 516 -25.26 13.87 9.18
CA ARG A 516 -26.39 14.73 8.87
C ARG A 516 -26.09 16.21 9.04
N GLU A 517 -25.31 16.57 10.06
CA GLU A 517 -24.89 17.97 10.27
C GLU A 517 -24.08 18.50 9.08
N VAL A 518 -23.12 17.73 8.57
CA VAL A 518 -22.17 18.21 7.55
C VAL A 518 -22.66 17.97 6.12
N TYR A 519 -23.28 16.81 5.83
CA TYR A 519 -23.71 16.40 4.49
C TYR A 519 -25.23 16.47 4.28
N GLY A 520 -26.00 16.78 5.32
CA GLY A 520 -27.47 16.68 5.29
C GLY A 520 -27.93 15.23 5.14
N ASP A 521 -29.04 15.02 4.45
CA ASP A 521 -29.54 13.67 4.12
C ASP A 521 -29.02 13.15 2.76
N ASP A 522 -28.08 13.88 2.14
CA ASP A 522 -27.54 13.54 0.82
C ASP A 522 -26.29 12.66 0.93
N VAL A 523 -26.48 11.35 0.92
CA VAL A 523 -25.39 10.35 0.96
C VAL A 523 -24.46 10.41 -0.25
N GLU A 524 -24.86 11.08 -1.34
CA GLU A 524 -24.02 11.22 -2.55
C GLU A 524 -22.87 12.21 -2.35
N LYS A 525 -22.99 13.12 -1.39
CA LYS A 525 -21.96 14.12 -1.05
C LYS A 525 -20.85 13.58 -0.15
N LEU A 526 -20.97 12.36 0.37
CA LEU A 526 -20.02 11.77 1.30
C LEU A 526 -18.64 11.66 0.68
N ASP A 527 -17.64 12.30 1.29
CA ASP A 527 -16.25 12.17 0.90
C ASP A 527 -15.74 10.73 1.05
N LEU A 528 -14.90 10.28 0.10
CA LEU A 528 -14.40 8.92 0.09
C LEU A 528 -13.71 8.56 1.40
N ILE A 529 -12.76 9.36 1.87
CA ILE A 529 -12.01 9.10 3.10
C ILE A 529 -12.92 8.97 4.33
N VAL A 530 -13.95 9.82 4.45
CA VAL A 530 -14.91 9.76 5.56
C VAL A 530 -15.72 8.46 5.50
N GLY A 531 -16.21 8.11 4.30
CA GLY A 531 -16.94 6.86 4.08
C GLY A 531 -16.11 5.63 4.44
N LEU A 532 -14.84 5.58 4.01
CA LEU A 532 -13.92 4.47 4.33
C LEU A 532 -13.67 4.31 5.83
N MET A 533 -13.59 5.43 6.59
CA MET A 533 -13.38 5.41 8.03
C MET A 533 -14.66 5.08 8.82
N ALA A 534 -15.83 5.49 8.31
CA ALA A 534 -17.13 5.27 8.94
C ALA A 534 -17.72 3.89 8.68
N GLU A 535 -17.34 3.25 7.57
CA GLU A 535 -17.90 1.97 7.12
C GLU A 535 -17.65 0.85 8.14
N LYS A 536 -18.71 0.06 8.42
CA LYS A 536 -18.62 -1.17 9.23
C LYS A 536 -17.58 -2.13 8.63
N LYS A 537 -16.63 -2.56 9.45
CA LYS A 537 -15.57 -3.46 8.99
C LYS A 537 -15.94 -4.93 9.12
N ILE A 538 -15.46 -5.74 8.19
CA ILE A 538 -15.49 -7.19 8.31
C ILE A 538 -14.57 -7.59 9.47
N LYS A 539 -15.02 -8.53 10.31
CA LYS A 539 -14.21 -9.02 11.44
C LYS A 539 -12.86 -9.56 10.94
N GLY A 540 -11.78 -9.02 11.48
CA GLY A 540 -10.40 -9.33 11.09
C GLY A 540 -9.82 -8.39 10.03
N PHE A 541 -10.62 -7.55 9.38
CA PHE A 541 -10.12 -6.51 8.48
C PHE A 541 -9.75 -5.24 9.24
N ALA A 542 -8.57 -4.71 8.98
CA ALA A 542 -8.17 -3.39 9.47
C ALA A 542 -8.69 -2.25 8.57
N ILE A 543 -9.09 -2.55 7.33
CA ILE A 543 -9.66 -1.62 6.35
C ILE A 543 -11.14 -1.91 6.08
N SER A 544 -11.85 -0.96 5.47
CA SER A 544 -13.23 -1.14 5.03
C SER A 544 -13.34 -2.12 3.85
N GLU A 545 -14.52 -2.68 3.63
CA GLU A 545 -14.79 -3.54 2.48
C GLU A 545 -14.65 -2.77 1.15
N THR A 546 -15.06 -1.50 1.12
CA THR A 546 -14.93 -0.61 -0.05
C THR A 546 -13.46 -0.44 -0.42
N ALA A 547 -12.58 -0.22 0.55
CA ALA A 547 -11.14 -0.18 0.33
C ALA A 547 -10.60 -1.53 -0.16
N PHE A 548 -11.06 -2.64 0.42
CA PHE A 548 -10.58 -3.97 0.08
C PHE A 548 -10.82 -4.35 -1.39
N PHE A 549 -11.96 -4.01 -1.98
CA PHE A 549 -12.25 -4.45 -3.33
C PHE A 549 -11.38 -3.80 -4.41
N ILE A 550 -10.87 -2.59 -4.20
CA ILE A 550 -9.87 -2.02 -5.13
C ILE A 550 -8.51 -2.72 -4.98
N PHE A 551 -8.17 -3.21 -3.78
CA PHE A 551 -6.95 -3.99 -3.56
C PHE A 551 -6.94 -5.30 -4.35
N ILE A 552 -8.08 -5.98 -4.50
CA ILE A 552 -8.16 -7.25 -5.25
C ILE A 552 -7.60 -7.09 -6.66
N ILE A 553 -7.96 -6.01 -7.35
CA ILE A 553 -7.47 -5.77 -8.71
C ILE A 553 -6.06 -5.16 -8.72
N MET A 554 -5.83 -4.11 -7.95
CA MET A 554 -4.61 -3.33 -8.06
C MET A 554 -3.38 -4.02 -7.46
N ALA A 555 -3.52 -4.71 -6.31
CA ALA A 555 -2.40 -5.42 -5.71
C ALA A 555 -1.97 -6.64 -6.53
N SER A 556 -2.91 -7.42 -7.07
CA SER A 556 -2.61 -8.59 -7.91
C SER A 556 -2.02 -8.19 -9.25
N ARG A 557 -2.54 -7.11 -9.88
CA ARG A 557 -2.06 -6.59 -11.16
C ARG A 557 -0.59 -6.22 -11.13
N ARG A 558 -0.09 -5.75 -9.99
CA ARG A 558 1.33 -5.38 -9.81
C ARG A 558 2.28 -6.57 -9.91
N LEU A 559 1.82 -7.77 -9.58
CA LEU A 559 2.62 -8.99 -9.74
C LEU A 559 2.53 -9.52 -11.18
N GLU A 560 1.32 -9.59 -11.73
CA GLU A 560 1.09 -10.24 -13.03
C GLU A 560 1.45 -9.38 -14.25
N ALA A 561 1.51 -8.06 -14.12
CA ALA A 561 1.94 -7.16 -15.19
C ALA A 561 3.48 -7.02 -15.31
N ASP A 562 4.22 -7.39 -14.27
CA ASP A 562 5.67 -7.21 -14.18
C ASP A 562 6.41 -8.45 -14.72
N ARG A 563 7.23 -8.29 -15.78
CA ARG A 563 8.00 -9.41 -16.34
C ARG A 563 8.95 -10.07 -15.34
N PHE A 564 9.48 -9.31 -14.37
CA PHE A 564 10.39 -9.85 -13.36
C PHE A 564 9.68 -10.70 -12.30
N PHE A 565 8.34 -10.63 -12.23
CA PHE A 565 7.53 -11.56 -11.42
C PHE A 565 6.81 -12.62 -12.26
N THR A 566 6.87 -12.53 -13.59
CA THR A 566 6.24 -13.47 -14.52
C THR A 566 7.28 -14.24 -15.32
N SER A 567 7.43 -13.97 -16.62
CA SER A 567 8.33 -14.68 -17.54
C SER A 567 9.81 -14.68 -17.14
N TYR A 568 10.25 -13.69 -16.39
CA TYR A 568 11.63 -13.56 -15.90
C TYR A 568 11.79 -13.94 -14.41
N PHE A 569 10.78 -14.50 -13.78
CA PHE A 569 10.88 -15.00 -12.40
C PHE A 569 11.44 -16.42 -12.38
N ASN A 570 12.72 -16.56 -12.62
CA ASN A 570 13.41 -17.84 -12.76
C ASN A 570 14.89 -17.76 -12.36
N GLU A 571 15.56 -18.93 -12.28
CA GLU A 571 16.98 -19.05 -11.90
C GLU A 571 17.94 -18.38 -12.90
N LYS A 572 17.57 -18.26 -14.18
CA LYS A 572 18.41 -17.59 -15.19
C LYS A 572 18.51 -16.10 -14.91
N THR A 573 17.39 -15.47 -14.56
CA THR A 573 17.31 -14.01 -14.31
C THR A 573 17.81 -13.62 -12.92
N TYR A 574 17.47 -14.42 -11.90
CA TYR A 574 17.79 -14.11 -10.50
C TYR A 574 19.09 -14.76 -10.02
N THR A 575 19.76 -15.57 -10.82
CA THR A 575 20.73 -16.60 -10.45
C THR A 575 20.09 -17.71 -9.58
N LYS A 576 20.69 -18.89 -9.53
CA LYS A 576 20.18 -19.98 -8.68
C LYS A 576 20.17 -19.60 -7.20
N LYS A 577 21.24 -18.93 -6.75
CA LYS A 577 21.38 -18.49 -5.35
C LYS A 577 20.36 -17.41 -4.98
N GLY A 578 20.21 -16.39 -5.84
CA GLY A 578 19.25 -15.30 -5.62
C GLY A 578 17.78 -15.77 -5.69
N PHE A 579 17.46 -16.68 -6.61
CA PHE A 579 16.13 -17.27 -6.71
C PHE A 579 15.79 -18.11 -5.46
N ALA A 580 16.76 -18.90 -4.97
CA ALA A 580 16.62 -19.63 -3.70
C ALA A 580 16.43 -18.67 -2.51
N TRP A 581 17.13 -17.52 -2.50
CA TRP A 581 16.97 -16.50 -1.45
C TRP A 581 15.55 -15.98 -1.37
N VAL A 582 14.94 -15.59 -2.50
CA VAL A 582 13.53 -15.16 -2.55
C VAL A 582 12.60 -16.28 -2.10
N ASN A 583 12.81 -17.52 -2.58
CA ASN A 583 11.96 -18.65 -2.24
C ASN A 583 12.02 -19.04 -0.76
N ASN A 584 13.15 -18.83 -0.09
CA ASN A 584 13.35 -19.16 1.32
C ASN A 584 13.01 -18.01 2.29
N THR A 585 12.72 -16.81 1.80
CA THR A 585 12.27 -15.68 2.63
C THR A 585 10.75 -15.54 2.50
N GLU A 586 10.01 -15.75 3.59
CA GLU A 586 8.55 -15.77 3.61
C GLU A 586 7.94 -14.54 4.31
N SER A 587 8.70 -13.91 5.21
CA SER A 587 8.16 -12.91 6.13
C SER A 587 9.20 -11.85 6.49
N LEU A 588 8.74 -10.72 7.02
CA LEU A 588 9.63 -9.71 7.61
C LEU A 588 10.41 -10.29 8.81
N ARG A 589 9.81 -11.23 9.55
CA ARG A 589 10.49 -11.94 10.62
C ARG A 589 11.76 -12.65 10.12
N ASP A 590 11.74 -13.26 8.92
CA ASP A 590 12.91 -13.94 8.35
C ASP A 590 14.04 -12.96 8.08
N VAL A 591 13.72 -11.77 7.57
CA VAL A 591 14.70 -10.70 7.31
C VAL A 591 15.29 -10.20 8.63
N ILE A 592 14.44 -9.90 9.63
CA ILE A 592 14.90 -9.45 10.94
C ILE A 592 15.78 -10.54 11.59
N THR A 593 15.39 -11.81 11.52
CA THR A 593 16.16 -12.94 12.09
C THR A 593 17.54 -13.09 11.44
N ARG A 594 17.63 -12.84 10.13
CA ARG A 594 18.89 -12.93 9.38
C ARG A 594 19.90 -11.89 9.85
N HIS A 595 19.46 -10.68 10.13
CA HIS A 595 20.34 -9.57 10.49
C HIS A 595 20.48 -9.34 11.99
N PHE A 596 19.45 -9.70 12.75
CA PHE A 596 19.33 -9.46 14.19
C PHE A 596 18.68 -10.67 14.88
N PRO A 597 19.33 -11.86 14.88
CA PRO A 597 18.74 -13.08 15.43
C PRO A 597 18.40 -12.99 16.92
N GLU A 598 19.15 -12.18 17.68
CA GLU A 598 18.90 -11.96 19.10
C GLU A 598 17.60 -11.19 19.34
N ILE A 599 17.25 -10.22 18.48
CA ILE A 599 15.98 -9.48 18.58
C ILE A 599 14.81 -10.44 18.47
N THR A 600 14.79 -11.28 17.44
CA THR A 600 13.66 -12.20 17.22
C THR A 600 13.59 -13.27 18.32
N THR A 601 14.71 -13.78 18.76
CA THR A 601 14.76 -14.77 19.84
C THR A 601 14.30 -14.20 21.17
N LYS A 602 14.75 -13.00 21.50
CA LYS A 602 14.51 -12.37 22.81
C LYS A 602 13.15 -11.66 22.88
N TRP A 603 12.71 -11.00 21.80
CA TRP A 603 11.61 -10.03 21.87
C TRP A 603 10.39 -10.37 21.03
N LEU A 604 10.52 -11.14 19.93
CA LEU A 604 9.41 -11.41 19.02
C LEU A 604 8.71 -12.72 19.37
N ASN A 605 7.53 -12.66 20.00
CA ASN A 605 6.70 -13.81 20.34
C ASN A 605 5.65 -14.12 19.25
N SER A 606 5.06 -13.09 18.62
CA SER A 606 4.01 -13.24 17.60
C SER A 606 4.50 -14.02 16.37
N THR A 607 3.57 -14.59 15.59
CA THR A 607 3.89 -15.30 14.34
C THR A 607 4.43 -14.33 13.28
N SER A 608 3.74 -13.20 13.05
CA SER A 608 4.16 -12.14 12.12
C SER A 608 4.86 -11.01 12.85
N ALA A 609 5.88 -10.42 12.22
CA ALA A 609 6.54 -9.21 12.70
C ALA A 609 5.64 -7.95 12.60
N PHE A 610 4.54 -8.03 11.88
CA PHE A 610 3.56 -6.95 11.73
C PHE A 610 2.46 -6.95 12.79
N SER A 611 2.26 -8.06 13.52
CA SER A 611 1.43 -8.09 14.73
C SER A 611 2.19 -7.55 15.93
N VAL A 612 1.50 -7.13 16.98
CA VAL A 612 2.15 -6.70 18.24
C VAL A 612 2.97 -7.87 18.79
N TRP A 613 4.25 -7.66 19.07
CA TRP A 613 5.24 -8.72 19.28
C TRP A 613 5.02 -9.58 20.53
N ASP A 614 4.32 -9.07 21.54
CA ASP A 614 3.94 -9.84 22.71
C ASP A 614 2.67 -10.70 22.50
N SER A 615 2.07 -10.68 21.30
CA SER A 615 0.93 -11.53 20.96
C SER A 615 1.33 -13.00 20.99
N PRO A 616 0.40 -13.90 21.38
CA PRO A 616 0.66 -15.33 21.29
C PRO A 616 0.84 -15.73 19.82
N PRO A 617 1.67 -16.73 19.53
CA PRO A 617 1.75 -17.33 18.20
C PRO A 617 0.39 -17.86 17.76
N ASN A 618 0.15 -17.88 16.45
CA ASN A 618 -1.07 -18.45 15.89
C ASN A 618 -1.22 -19.91 16.34
N SER A 619 -2.42 -20.28 16.81
CA SER A 619 -2.73 -21.65 17.20
C SER A 619 -2.70 -22.59 16.00
N PHE A 620 -2.22 -23.81 16.20
CA PHE A 620 -2.28 -24.86 15.19
C PHE A 620 -3.73 -25.27 14.98
N ASN A 621 -4.17 -25.33 13.72
CA ASN A 621 -5.50 -25.79 13.35
C ASN A 621 -5.35 -27.08 12.51
N PHE A 622 -6.00 -28.16 12.94
CA PHE A 622 -5.96 -29.46 12.26
C PHE A 622 -6.74 -29.48 10.94
N ILE A 623 -7.73 -28.58 10.78
CA ILE A 623 -8.52 -28.51 9.55
C ILE A 623 -7.68 -27.80 8.48
N PRO A 624 -7.47 -28.41 7.29
CA PRO A 624 -6.80 -27.77 6.18
C PRO A 624 -7.45 -26.43 5.83
N LEU A 625 -6.64 -25.40 5.55
CA LEU A 625 -7.09 -24.03 5.39
C LEU A 625 -8.26 -23.86 4.41
N LEU A 626 -8.20 -24.53 3.26
CA LEU A 626 -9.25 -24.46 2.23
C LEU A 626 -10.60 -25.07 2.65
N LEU A 627 -10.62 -25.89 3.69
CA LEU A 627 -11.83 -26.57 4.19
C LEU A 627 -12.43 -25.87 5.42
N ARG A 628 -11.80 -24.80 5.93
CA ARG A 628 -12.30 -24.08 7.10
C ARG A 628 -13.55 -23.27 6.77
N ILE A 629 -14.35 -23.10 7.80
CA ILE A 629 -15.50 -22.19 7.82
C ILE A 629 -15.13 -21.04 8.74
N PRO A 630 -15.22 -19.77 8.30
CA PRO A 630 -14.89 -18.58 9.08
C PRO A 630 -15.74 -18.42 10.34
#